data_ae013d5ffd4abce7c3cf986a9db2ba6f
#
_entry.id   ae013d5ffd4abce7c3cf986a9db2ba6f
#
_cell.length_a   1.000
_cell.length_b   1.000
_cell.length_c   1.000
_cell.angle_alpha   90.00
_cell.angle_beta   90.00
_cell.angle_gamma   90.00
#
_symmetry.space_group_name_H-M   'P 1'
#
loop_
_entity.id
_entity.type
_entity.pdbx_description
1 polymer ?
#
loop_
_entity_poly.entity_id
_entity_poly.type
_entity_poly.pdbx_seq_one_letter_code
_entity_poly.pdbx_strand_id
1 'polypeptide(L)'
;MYKKIPSKRYAKTLKMLKRVCPAPAVVFDLGVSNPFSDIMKLNNYKVYNTKGEDLDDNPNITIPKDVELVTGFEILEHLVSPYPLLKNIKCKKIFVTVPIKLWFASAYKSKSDLRDRHFHEFETWQFDWLLEKSGWKIIKREYWKNPSNKVGFRPILRRFTYRYYAVYAERFK
;
A
#
# COMPACT_ATOMS: atom_id res chain seq x y z
N MET A 1 -4.39 -6.05 -16.85
CA MET A 1 -3.57 -7.28 -16.78
C MET A 1 -2.13 -6.91 -16.44
N TYR A 2 -1.61 -7.33 -15.30
CA TYR A 2 -0.24 -6.97 -14.86
C TYR A 2 0.79 -7.56 -15.82
N LYS A 3 1.42 -6.74 -16.64
CA LYS A 3 2.45 -7.15 -17.61
C LYS A 3 3.71 -7.74 -16.95
N LYS A 4 3.94 -7.52 -15.64
CA LYS A 4 5.07 -8.07 -14.88
C LYS A 4 4.75 -8.08 -13.39
N ILE A 5 4.77 -9.25 -12.75
CA ILE A 5 4.59 -9.40 -11.31
C ILE A 5 5.81 -8.82 -10.58
N PRO A 6 5.65 -7.86 -9.65
CA PRO A 6 6.77 -7.25 -8.92
C PRO A 6 7.23 -8.17 -7.77
N SER A 7 7.77 -9.35 -8.12
CA SER A 7 8.09 -10.44 -7.20
C SER A 7 8.91 -10.02 -5.97
N LYS A 8 9.92 -9.16 -6.15
CA LYS A 8 10.75 -8.66 -5.05
C LYS A 8 9.95 -7.80 -4.05
N ARG A 9 9.03 -6.97 -4.55
CA ARG A 9 8.15 -6.16 -3.68
C ARG A 9 7.18 -7.08 -2.95
N TYR A 10 6.53 -8.00 -3.65
CA TYR A 10 5.60 -8.96 -3.07
C TYR A 10 6.23 -9.81 -1.98
N ALA A 11 7.46 -10.29 -2.18
CA ALA A 11 8.19 -11.05 -1.15
C ALA A 11 8.43 -10.22 0.13
N LYS A 12 8.81 -8.94 -0.01
CA LYS A 12 9.00 -8.03 1.14
C LYS A 12 7.68 -7.72 1.84
N THR A 13 6.63 -7.43 1.08
CA THR A 13 5.29 -7.17 1.61
C THR A 13 4.77 -8.38 2.39
N LEU A 14 4.87 -9.59 1.82
CA LEU A 14 4.47 -10.82 2.50
C LEU A 14 5.29 -11.07 3.76
N LYS A 15 6.61 -10.85 3.72
CA LYS A 15 7.48 -10.99 4.90
C LYS A 15 7.07 -10.04 6.02
N MET A 16 6.74 -8.79 5.72
CA MET A 16 6.27 -7.84 6.72
C MET A 16 4.85 -8.19 7.20
N LEU A 17 3.95 -8.57 6.29
CA LEU A 17 2.59 -9.00 6.61
C LEU A 17 2.61 -10.15 7.65
N LYS A 18 3.39 -11.21 7.41
CA LYS A 18 3.54 -12.33 8.34
C LYS A 18 4.03 -11.94 9.74
N ARG A 19 4.79 -10.85 9.85
CA ARG A 19 5.29 -10.34 11.14
C ARG A 19 4.28 -9.49 11.91
N VAL A 20 3.42 -8.75 11.18
CA VAL A 20 2.46 -7.83 11.81
C VAL A 20 1.08 -8.44 11.97
N CYS A 21 0.76 -9.45 11.16
CA CYS A 21 -0.47 -10.22 11.21
C CYS A 21 -0.16 -11.68 10.80
N PRO A 22 0.27 -12.53 11.75
CA PRO A 22 0.56 -13.93 11.45
C PRO A 22 -0.68 -14.67 10.92
N ALA A 23 -0.47 -15.54 9.92
CA ALA A 23 -1.54 -16.43 9.43
C ALA A 23 -1.78 -17.61 10.40
N PRO A 24 -3.00 -18.18 10.45
CA PRO A 24 -4.16 -17.81 9.65
C PRO A 24 -4.81 -16.51 10.14
N ALA A 25 -5.22 -15.64 9.23
CA ALA A 25 -5.87 -14.38 9.57
C ALA A 25 -6.81 -13.91 8.43
N VAL A 26 -7.74 -13.03 8.75
CA VAL A 26 -8.68 -12.44 7.80
C VAL A 26 -8.24 -11.03 7.46
N VAL A 27 -8.02 -10.78 6.18
CA VAL A 27 -7.51 -9.51 5.65
C VAL A 27 -8.53 -8.89 4.70
N PHE A 28 -8.70 -7.58 4.77
CA PHE A 28 -9.43 -6.80 3.77
C PHE A 28 -8.43 -5.93 2.99
N ASP A 29 -8.24 -6.23 1.70
CA ASP A 29 -7.37 -5.46 0.82
C ASP A 29 -8.13 -4.38 0.06
N LEU A 30 -7.66 -3.13 0.12
CA LEU A 30 -8.29 -1.94 -0.46
C LEU A 30 -8.28 -1.93 -2.00
N GLY A 31 -7.63 -2.89 -2.62
CA GLY A 31 -7.61 -3.05 -4.07
C GLY A 31 -8.51 -4.19 -4.55
N VAL A 32 -8.84 -4.19 -5.84
CA VAL A 32 -9.46 -5.35 -6.49
C VAL A 32 -8.55 -6.57 -6.40
N SER A 33 -9.12 -7.76 -6.48
CA SER A 33 -8.35 -9.01 -6.47
C SER A 33 -7.23 -8.97 -7.51
N ASN A 34 -6.03 -9.30 -7.09
CA ASN A 34 -4.81 -9.17 -7.88
C ASN A 34 -3.83 -10.32 -7.53
N PRO A 35 -2.71 -10.49 -8.25
CA PRO A 35 -1.78 -11.58 -7.99
C PRO A 35 -1.22 -11.63 -6.56
N PHE A 36 -1.18 -10.50 -5.83
CA PHE A 36 -0.76 -10.50 -4.44
C PHE A 36 -1.87 -11.02 -3.51
N SER A 37 -3.14 -10.79 -3.84
CA SER A 37 -4.28 -11.40 -3.14
C SER A 37 -4.18 -12.94 -3.19
N ASP A 38 -3.79 -13.50 -4.34
CA ASP A 38 -3.61 -14.95 -4.48
C ASP A 38 -2.41 -15.46 -3.69
N ILE A 39 -1.31 -14.71 -3.66
CA ILE A 39 -0.15 -15.03 -2.80
C ILE A 39 -0.55 -15.02 -1.32
N MET A 40 -1.37 -14.06 -0.86
CA MET A 40 -1.87 -14.05 0.51
C MET A 40 -2.72 -15.30 0.80
N LYS A 41 -3.67 -15.66 -0.09
CA LYS A 41 -4.49 -16.86 0.04
C LYS A 41 -3.66 -18.15 0.13
N LEU A 42 -2.64 -18.30 -0.72
CA LEU A 42 -1.68 -19.41 -0.68
C LEU A 42 -0.86 -19.46 0.62
N ASN A 43 -0.81 -18.38 1.37
CA ASN A 43 -0.15 -18.29 2.68
C ASN A 43 -1.15 -18.27 3.86
N ASN A 44 -2.31 -18.90 3.69
CA ASN A 44 -3.34 -19.12 4.70
C ASN A 44 -4.01 -17.82 5.21
N TYR A 45 -4.10 -16.77 4.38
CA TYR A 45 -4.95 -15.62 4.65
C TYR A 45 -6.30 -15.77 3.95
N LYS A 46 -7.39 -15.49 4.65
CA LYS A 46 -8.69 -15.23 4.01
C LYS A 46 -8.69 -13.78 3.57
N VAL A 47 -8.83 -13.53 2.27
CA VAL A 47 -8.71 -12.19 1.70
C VAL A 47 -10.03 -11.74 1.10
N TYR A 48 -10.56 -10.63 1.61
CA TYR A 48 -11.60 -9.84 0.98
C TYR A 48 -10.96 -8.69 0.20
N ASN A 49 -11.58 -8.29 -0.89
CA ASN A 49 -11.12 -7.19 -1.74
C ASN A 49 -12.26 -6.20 -2.00
N THR A 50 -11.92 -4.97 -2.35
CA THR A 50 -12.88 -4.02 -2.95
C THR A 50 -13.31 -4.52 -4.33
N LYS A 51 -14.46 -4.02 -4.82
CA LYS A 51 -15.04 -4.45 -6.11
C LYS A 51 -14.63 -3.54 -7.28
N GLY A 52 -13.74 -2.57 -7.05
CA GLY A 52 -13.29 -1.61 -8.06
C GLY A 52 -14.06 -0.29 -8.03
N GLU A 53 -14.81 -0.04 -6.95
CA GLU A 53 -15.39 1.26 -6.65
C GLU A 53 -14.29 2.32 -6.53
N ASP A 54 -14.63 3.55 -6.90
CA ASP A 54 -13.76 4.70 -6.66
C ASP A 54 -13.76 5.02 -5.16
N LEU A 55 -12.59 4.92 -4.54
CA LEU A 55 -12.43 5.10 -3.10
C LEU A 55 -12.40 6.58 -2.68
N ASP A 56 -12.21 7.52 -3.60
CA ASP A 56 -12.40 8.95 -3.35
C ASP A 56 -13.90 9.28 -3.23
N ASP A 57 -14.73 8.71 -4.11
CA ASP A 57 -16.18 8.91 -4.11
C ASP A 57 -16.86 8.08 -3.01
N ASN A 58 -16.28 6.91 -2.66
CA ASN A 58 -16.83 5.95 -1.72
C ASN A 58 -15.88 5.66 -0.54
N PRO A 59 -15.56 6.65 0.31
CA PRO A 59 -14.62 6.47 1.42
C PRO A 59 -15.20 5.64 2.58
N ASN A 60 -16.51 5.34 2.58
CA ASN A 60 -17.22 4.57 3.61
C ASN A 60 -17.33 3.10 3.19
N ILE A 61 -16.21 2.43 3.02
CA ILE A 61 -16.18 1.01 2.66
C ILE A 61 -16.77 0.12 3.77
N THR A 62 -17.53 -0.89 3.35
CA THR A 62 -18.04 -1.90 4.29
C THR A 62 -17.01 -2.99 4.50
N ILE A 63 -16.48 -3.07 5.72
CA ILE A 63 -15.49 -4.07 6.12
C ILE A 63 -16.20 -5.16 6.94
N PRO A 64 -16.08 -6.46 6.57
CA PRO A 64 -16.62 -7.56 7.35
C PRO A 64 -16.10 -7.56 8.80
N LYS A 65 -16.95 -7.99 9.75
CA LYS A 65 -16.61 -7.95 11.19
C LYS A 65 -15.48 -8.89 11.60
N ASP A 66 -15.25 -9.93 10.82
CA ASP A 66 -14.19 -10.94 11.03
C ASP A 66 -12.81 -10.47 10.56
N VAL A 67 -12.70 -9.27 9.94
CA VAL A 67 -11.43 -8.73 9.45
C VAL A 67 -10.54 -8.28 10.61
N GLU A 68 -9.33 -8.79 10.62
CA GLU A 68 -8.30 -8.49 11.62
C GLU A 68 -7.33 -7.39 11.19
N LEU A 69 -7.14 -7.23 9.86
CA LEU A 69 -6.22 -6.26 9.27
C LEU A 69 -6.77 -5.73 7.96
N VAL A 70 -6.73 -4.42 7.77
CA VAL A 70 -6.91 -3.79 6.45
C VAL A 70 -5.55 -3.59 5.81
N THR A 71 -5.45 -3.90 4.51
CA THR A 71 -4.25 -3.66 3.72
C THR A 71 -4.53 -2.71 2.55
N GLY A 72 -3.50 -1.95 2.14
CA GLY A 72 -3.55 -1.09 0.96
C GLY A 72 -2.15 -0.96 0.38
N PHE A 73 -1.87 -1.74 -0.67
CA PHE A 73 -0.54 -1.81 -1.25
C PHE A 73 -0.48 -1.06 -2.57
N GLU A 74 0.16 0.13 -2.57
CA GLU A 74 0.27 1.01 -3.73
C GLU A 74 -1.14 1.41 -4.24
N ILE A 75 -1.95 1.94 -3.34
CA ILE A 75 -3.33 2.39 -3.60
C ILE A 75 -3.49 3.87 -3.23
N LEU A 76 -2.96 4.29 -2.06
CA LEU A 76 -3.25 5.59 -1.48
C LEU A 76 -2.67 6.76 -2.29
N GLU A 77 -1.62 6.52 -3.06
CA GLU A 77 -1.04 7.49 -3.98
C GLU A 77 -1.93 7.80 -5.19
N HIS A 78 -2.88 6.92 -5.51
CA HIS A 78 -3.83 7.08 -6.60
C HIS A 78 -5.09 7.85 -6.19
N LEU A 79 -5.31 8.05 -4.89
CA LEU A 79 -6.45 8.81 -4.38
C LEU A 79 -6.14 10.31 -4.41
N VAL A 80 -7.13 11.11 -4.76
CA VAL A 80 -7.08 12.58 -4.65
C VAL A 80 -7.03 12.97 -3.19
N SER A 81 -7.84 12.32 -2.33
CA SER A 81 -7.89 12.57 -0.90
C SER A 81 -7.95 11.26 -0.09
N PRO A 82 -6.81 10.66 0.27
CA PRO A 82 -6.80 9.42 1.04
C PRO A 82 -7.29 9.60 2.50
N TYR A 83 -7.39 10.83 3.01
CA TYR A 83 -7.77 11.10 4.40
C TYR A 83 -9.17 10.59 4.78
N PRO A 84 -10.27 10.84 4.04
CA PRO A 84 -11.59 10.35 4.39
C PRO A 84 -11.66 8.83 4.45
N LEU A 85 -11.04 8.14 3.49
CA LEU A 85 -10.94 6.69 3.48
C LEU A 85 -10.24 6.17 4.73
N LEU A 86 -9.02 6.66 5.00
CA LEU A 86 -8.22 6.23 6.15
C LEU A 86 -8.93 6.49 7.48
N LYS A 87 -9.65 7.63 7.60
CA LYS A 87 -10.40 7.99 8.79
C LYS A 87 -11.59 7.06 9.02
N ASN A 88 -12.27 6.63 7.95
CA ASN A 88 -13.52 5.87 8.02
C ASN A 88 -13.33 4.35 8.11
N ILE A 89 -12.12 3.82 7.91
CA ILE A 89 -11.81 2.39 8.09
C ILE A 89 -12.17 1.95 9.52
N LYS A 90 -13.14 1.05 9.64
CA LYS A 90 -13.59 0.47 10.91
C LYS A 90 -12.87 -0.85 11.22
N CYS A 91 -11.55 -0.78 11.31
CA CYS A 91 -10.70 -1.90 11.73
C CYS A 91 -9.64 -1.34 12.67
N LYS A 92 -9.10 -2.18 13.57
CA LYS A 92 -8.10 -1.74 14.55
C LYS A 92 -6.69 -1.67 13.99
N LYS A 93 -6.41 -2.35 12.88
CA LYS A 93 -5.07 -2.50 12.32
C LYS A 93 -5.06 -2.21 10.83
N ILE A 94 -4.02 -1.52 10.37
CA ILE A 94 -3.79 -1.26 8.95
C ILE A 94 -2.33 -1.53 8.59
N PHE A 95 -2.11 -2.14 7.41
CA PHE A 95 -0.79 -2.27 6.83
C PHE A 95 -0.81 -1.74 5.40
N VAL A 96 -0.10 -0.67 5.14
CA VAL A 96 -0.10 0.05 3.87
C VAL A 96 1.30 0.22 3.31
N THR A 97 1.40 0.27 2.00
CA THR A 97 2.62 0.68 1.31
C THR A 97 2.33 1.79 0.32
N VAL A 98 3.24 2.74 0.22
CA VAL A 98 3.19 3.81 -0.77
C VAL A 98 4.55 4.01 -1.41
N PRO A 99 4.61 4.46 -2.67
CA PRO A 99 5.84 4.95 -3.26
C PRO A 99 6.21 6.29 -2.64
N ILE A 100 7.50 6.48 -2.35
CA ILE A 100 8.01 7.78 -1.87
C ILE A 100 8.65 8.58 -2.98
N LYS A 101 8.60 9.90 -2.83
CA LYS A 101 9.17 10.87 -3.75
C LYS A 101 10.65 10.59 -4.01
N LEU A 102 11.03 10.60 -5.27
CA LEU A 102 12.41 10.52 -5.71
C LEU A 102 12.83 11.87 -6.24
N TRP A 103 13.85 12.47 -5.66
CA TRP A 103 14.36 13.80 -6.06
C TRP A 103 14.82 13.87 -7.53
N PHE A 104 15.16 12.73 -8.15
CA PHE A 104 15.66 12.61 -9.53
C PHE A 104 14.59 12.09 -10.52
N ALA A 105 13.34 11.96 -10.11
CA ALA A 105 12.28 11.43 -10.98
C ALA A 105 10.96 12.17 -10.75
N SER A 106 10.23 12.40 -11.82
CA SER A 106 8.86 12.92 -11.75
C SER A 106 7.90 11.87 -11.17
N ALA A 107 6.75 12.32 -10.67
CA ALA A 107 5.66 11.46 -10.26
C ALA A 107 5.25 10.50 -11.40
N TYR A 108 4.82 9.31 -11.03
CA TYR A 108 4.42 8.32 -12.01
C TYR A 108 3.10 8.74 -12.69
N LYS A 109 3.08 8.61 -14.00
CA LYS A 109 1.90 8.87 -14.83
C LYS A 109 1.82 7.84 -15.94
N SER A 110 0.83 6.96 -15.89
CA SER A 110 0.53 6.06 -16.99
C SER A 110 0.07 6.85 -18.22
N LYS A 111 0.51 6.42 -19.40
CA LYS A 111 0.08 6.99 -20.69
C LYS A 111 -1.22 6.38 -21.19
N SER A 112 -1.52 5.14 -20.81
CA SER A 112 -2.62 4.32 -21.32
C SER A 112 -3.77 4.14 -20.33
N ASP A 113 -3.52 4.32 -19.03
CA ASP A 113 -4.52 4.14 -17.99
C ASP A 113 -4.60 5.40 -17.10
N LEU A 114 -5.75 6.05 -17.13
CA LEU A 114 -5.98 7.28 -16.36
C LEU A 114 -6.02 7.02 -14.84
N ARG A 115 -6.41 5.82 -14.43
CA ARG A 115 -6.47 5.42 -13.01
C ARG A 115 -5.09 5.09 -12.46
N ASP A 116 -4.14 4.71 -13.33
CA ASP A 116 -2.75 4.38 -12.95
C ASP A 116 -1.86 5.64 -13.02
N ARG A 117 -2.25 6.67 -12.26
CA ARG A 117 -1.54 7.94 -12.10
C ARG A 117 -1.44 8.26 -10.63
N HIS A 118 -0.29 8.80 -10.20
CA HIS A 118 -0.10 9.22 -8.83
C HIS A 118 -0.54 10.67 -8.64
N PHE A 119 -1.54 10.89 -7.79
CA PHE A 119 -1.85 12.21 -7.27
C PHE A 119 -0.81 12.61 -6.22
N HIS A 120 -0.27 11.62 -5.48
CA HIS A 120 0.71 11.85 -4.45
C HIS A 120 2.02 11.09 -4.71
N GLU A 121 3.14 11.76 -4.50
CA GLU A 121 4.46 11.16 -4.29
C GLU A 121 4.89 11.60 -2.89
N PHE A 122 4.59 10.78 -1.89
CA PHE A 122 4.74 11.16 -0.49
C PHE A 122 6.20 11.33 -0.09
N GLU A 123 6.47 12.34 0.74
CA GLU A 123 7.57 12.28 1.67
C GLU A 123 7.13 11.49 2.91
N THR A 124 8.05 10.79 3.56
CA THR A 124 7.67 9.85 4.63
C THR A 124 6.96 10.53 5.80
N TRP A 125 7.42 11.74 6.19
CA TRP A 125 6.79 12.53 7.25
C TRP A 125 5.37 12.99 6.90
N GLN A 126 5.10 13.29 5.61
CA GLN A 126 3.75 13.66 5.16
C GLN A 126 2.80 12.48 5.28
N PHE A 127 3.27 11.28 4.90
CA PHE A 127 2.48 10.07 5.00
C PHE A 127 2.23 9.66 6.46
N ASP A 128 3.24 9.78 7.32
CA ASP A 128 3.09 9.58 8.76
C ASP A 128 2.04 10.52 9.34
N TRP A 129 2.13 11.79 9.03
CA TRP A 129 1.18 12.80 9.50
C TRP A 129 -0.24 12.55 8.99
N LEU A 130 -0.40 12.12 7.74
CA LEU A 130 -1.70 11.72 7.19
C LEU A 130 -2.32 10.56 8.00
N LEU A 131 -1.53 9.53 8.32
CA LEU A 131 -1.98 8.42 9.13
C LEU A 131 -2.36 8.86 10.54
N GLU A 132 -1.53 9.65 11.22
CA GLU A 132 -1.80 10.17 12.56
C GLU A 132 -3.06 11.05 12.59
N LYS A 133 -3.23 11.96 11.63
CA LYS A 133 -4.43 12.79 11.48
C LYS A 133 -5.69 11.97 11.22
N SER A 134 -5.54 10.82 10.57
CA SER A 134 -6.64 9.88 10.29
C SER A 134 -6.94 8.95 11.48
N GLY A 135 -6.25 9.12 12.62
CA GLY A 135 -6.48 8.36 13.86
C GLY A 135 -5.68 7.06 13.96
N TRP A 136 -4.52 6.97 13.31
CA TRP A 136 -3.63 5.81 13.34
C TRP A 136 -2.34 6.10 14.09
N LYS A 137 -2.01 5.23 15.06
CA LYS A 137 -0.70 5.20 15.72
C LYS A 137 0.23 4.30 14.95
N ILE A 138 1.33 4.84 14.45
CA ILE A 138 2.32 4.07 13.70
C ILE A 138 3.14 3.21 14.65
N ILE A 139 3.14 1.89 14.40
CA ILE A 139 3.82 0.88 15.22
C ILE A 139 5.12 0.44 14.56
N LYS A 140 5.11 0.29 13.22
CA LYS A 140 6.28 -0.21 12.49
C LYS A 140 6.42 0.43 11.13
N ARG A 141 7.67 0.70 10.73
CA ARG A 141 8.05 1.25 9.44
C ARG A 141 9.11 0.40 8.78
N GLU A 142 9.04 0.25 7.46
CA GLU A 142 10.12 -0.31 6.64
C GLU A 142 10.29 0.49 5.36
N TYR A 143 11.54 0.57 4.92
CA TYR A 143 11.94 1.24 3.68
C TYR A 143 12.50 0.22 2.71
N TRP A 144 11.98 0.20 1.48
CA TRP A 144 12.43 -0.78 0.50
C TRP A 144 12.97 -0.11 -0.75
N LYS A 145 14.14 -0.57 -1.19
CA LYS A 145 14.73 -0.20 -2.47
C LYS A 145 14.07 -0.99 -3.61
N ASN A 146 14.05 -0.37 -4.79
CA ASN A 146 13.64 -1.02 -6.03
C ASN A 146 14.75 -0.90 -7.08
N PRO A 147 15.84 -1.67 -6.94
CA PRO A 147 16.96 -1.61 -7.87
C PRO A 147 16.50 -2.06 -9.27
N SER A 148 17.01 -1.36 -10.28
CA SER A 148 16.79 -1.68 -11.67
C SER A 148 18.08 -2.30 -12.28
N ASN A 149 17.92 -3.30 -13.16
CA ASN A 149 19.02 -3.88 -13.92
C ASN A 149 19.34 -3.09 -15.20
N LYS A 150 18.63 -1.99 -15.47
CA LYS A 150 18.91 -1.12 -16.62
C LYS A 150 20.20 -0.33 -16.36
N VAL A 151 20.90 0.03 -17.44
CA VAL A 151 22.06 0.91 -17.40
C VAL A 151 21.61 2.36 -17.51
N GLY A 152 22.28 3.28 -16.82
CA GLY A 152 22.02 4.70 -16.87
C GLY A 152 22.00 5.37 -15.49
N PHE A 153 22.01 6.70 -15.43
CA PHE A 153 22.10 7.50 -14.21
C PHE A 153 20.93 7.20 -13.23
N ARG A 154 19.67 7.27 -13.70
CA ARG A 154 18.50 6.98 -12.87
C ARG A 154 18.46 5.55 -12.31
N PRO A 155 18.73 4.49 -13.08
CA PRO A 155 18.91 3.13 -12.58
C PRO A 155 19.97 2.98 -11.50
N ILE A 156 21.11 3.67 -11.61
CA ILE A 156 22.19 3.65 -10.61
C ILE A 156 21.66 4.26 -9.29
N LEU A 157 21.05 5.44 -9.34
CA LEU A 157 20.50 6.10 -8.15
C LEU A 157 19.45 5.24 -7.43
N ARG A 158 18.64 4.47 -8.17
CA ARG A 158 17.65 3.54 -7.58
C ARG A 158 18.26 2.41 -6.75
N ARG A 159 19.53 2.11 -6.89
CA ARG A 159 20.23 1.12 -6.05
C ARG A 159 20.49 1.66 -4.64
N PHE A 160 20.62 2.98 -4.51
CA PHE A 160 20.96 3.64 -3.26
C PHE A 160 19.76 4.31 -2.58
N THR A 161 18.70 4.64 -3.32
CA THR A 161 17.50 5.30 -2.78
C THR A 161 16.38 4.31 -2.46
N TYR A 162 15.64 4.62 -1.41
CA TYR A 162 14.39 3.91 -1.11
C TYR A 162 13.30 4.36 -2.08
N ARG A 163 12.41 3.45 -2.45
CA ARG A 163 11.27 3.74 -3.34
C ARG A 163 9.94 3.45 -2.67
N TYR A 164 9.89 2.49 -1.77
CA TYR A 164 8.66 2.10 -1.09
C TYR A 164 8.78 2.33 0.40
N TYR A 165 7.73 2.84 0.96
CA TYR A 165 7.53 3.03 2.38
C TYR A 165 6.38 2.14 2.84
N ALA A 166 6.65 1.27 3.79
CA ALA A 166 5.71 0.31 4.34
C ALA A 166 5.44 0.66 5.79
N VAL A 167 4.17 0.81 6.16
CA VAL A 167 3.74 1.21 7.50
C VAL A 167 2.68 0.26 8.02
N TYR A 168 2.91 -0.27 9.21
CA TYR A 168 1.90 -0.90 10.04
C TYR A 168 1.50 0.05 11.16
N ALA A 169 0.19 0.26 11.30
CA ALA A 169 -0.37 1.16 12.29
C ALA A 169 -1.62 0.56 12.94
N GLU A 170 -1.93 1.04 14.14
CA GLU A 170 -3.10 0.64 14.92
C GLU A 170 -3.94 1.88 15.26
N ARG A 171 -5.26 1.70 15.43
CA ARG A 171 -6.13 2.80 15.86
C ARG A 171 -5.71 3.31 17.23
N PHE A 172 -5.71 4.63 17.40
CA PHE A 172 -5.69 5.19 18.75
C PHE A 172 -6.87 4.63 19.55
N LYS A 173 -6.64 4.29 20.81
CA LYS A 173 -7.68 3.86 21.75
C LYS A 173 -8.62 5.03 22.07
#